data_5325629b8954d3532dafc42fc9096d61
#
_entry.id   5325629b8954d3532dafc42fc9096d61
#
_cell.length_a   1.000
_cell.length_b   1.000
_cell.length_c   1.000
_cell.angle_alpha   90.00
_cell.angle_beta   90.00
_cell.angle_gamma   90.00
#
_symmetry.space_group_name_H-M   'P 1'
#
loop_
_entity.id
_entity.type
_entity.pdbx_description
1 polymer ?
#
loop_
_entity_poly.entity_id
_entity_poly.type
_entity_poly.pdbx_seq_one_letter_code
_entity_poly.pdbx_strand_id
1 'polypeptide(L)' 'MPKVSIIIPVYKTEAFIEKCARSLFEQTFKDIEYIFVNDATPDNSIDILEKVISEYPERKNNCFVVNHAKN' A
#
# COMPACT_ATOMS: atom_id res chain seq x y z
N MET A 1 -12.07 -12.65 8.53
CA MET A 1 -10.72 -12.80 7.96
C MET A 1 -10.73 -12.48 6.47
N PRO A 2 -9.74 -11.73 5.97
CA PRO A 2 -9.67 -11.49 4.52
C PRO A 2 -9.35 -12.79 3.78
N LYS A 3 -9.94 -12.95 2.62
CA LYS A 3 -9.71 -14.11 1.77
C LYS A 3 -8.51 -13.96 0.88
N VAL A 4 -8.09 -12.72 0.61
CA VAL A 4 -6.99 -12.44 -0.31
C VAL A 4 -6.03 -11.49 0.35
N SER A 5 -4.75 -11.82 0.29
CA SER A 5 -3.68 -10.93 0.73
C SER A 5 -2.89 -10.52 -0.50
N ILE A 6 -2.76 -9.20 -0.70
CA ILE A 6 -1.98 -8.67 -1.82
C ILE A 6 -0.71 -8.07 -1.24
N ILE A 7 0.42 -8.55 -1.70
CA ILE A 7 1.73 -8.08 -1.25
C ILE A 7 2.30 -7.16 -2.31
N ILE A 8 2.56 -5.92 -1.93
CA ILE A 8 3.02 -4.89 -2.86
C ILE A 8 4.39 -4.41 -2.40
N PRO A 9 5.45 -4.72 -3.13
CA PRO A 9 6.77 -4.19 -2.79
C PRO A 9 6.85 -2.71 -3.12
N VAL A 10 7.48 -1.95 -2.22
CA VAL A 10 7.63 -0.50 -2.39
C VAL A 10 9.10 -0.16 -2.36
N TYR A 11 9.65 0.15 -3.54
CA TYR A 11 11.04 0.58 -3.67
C TYR A 11 11.15 1.43 -4.93
N LYS A 12 11.45 2.72 -4.73
CA LYS A 12 11.58 3.68 -5.84
C LYS A 12 10.33 3.70 -6.73
N THR A 13 9.16 3.71 -6.08
CA THR A 13 7.88 3.68 -6.80
C THR A 13 7.14 5.01 -6.72
N GLU A 14 7.83 6.07 -6.35
CA GLU A 14 7.20 7.37 -6.12
C GLU A 14 6.31 7.81 -7.27
N ALA A 15 6.73 7.54 -8.50
CA ALA A 15 5.98 7.95 -9.69
C ALA A 15 4.72 7.10 -9.93
N PHE A 16 4.60 5.95 -9.27
CA PHE A 16 3.54 4.99 -9.58
C PHE A 16 2.67 4.64 -8.39
N ILE A 17 3.17 4.88 -7.17
CA ILE A 17 2.53 4.31 -5.99
C ILE A 17 1.12 4.87 -5.77
N GLU A 18 0.90 6.14 -6.06
CA GLU A 18 -0.41 6.72 -5.88
C GLU A 18 -1.43 6.07 -6.80
N LYS A 19 -1.12 5.97 -8.09
CA LYS A 19 -2.02 5.37 -9.05
C LYS A 19 -2.27 3.90 -8.73
N CYS A 20 -1.21 3.20 -8.36
CA CYS A 20 -1.31 1.79 -8.01
C CYS A 20 -2.22 1.59 -6.80
N ALA A 21 -1.99 2.35 -5.73
CA ALA A 21 -2.77 2.20 -4.52
C ALA A 21 -4.24 2.56 -4.75
N ARG A 22 -4.51 3.65 -5.47
CA ARG A 22 -5.89 4.03 -5.75
C ARG A 22 -6.61 2.96 -6.54
N SER A 23 -5.92 2.39 -7.53
CA SER A 23 -6.51 1.33 -8.33
C SER A 23 -6.88 0.12 -7.48
N LEU A 24 -6.01 -0.24 -6.53
CA LEU A 24 -6.28 -1.37 -5.64
C LEU A 24 -7.45 -1.08 -4.70
N PHE A 25 -7.51 0.13 -4.16
CA PHE A 25 -8.51 0.47 -3.16
C PHE A 25 -9.90 0.68 -3.77
N GLU A 26 -9.97 0.97 -5.06
CA GLU A 26 -11.24 1.23 -5.74
C GLU A 26 -11.90 -0.03 -6.27
N GLN A 27 -11.31 -1.18 -6.06
CA GLN A 27 -11.93 -2.44 -6.46
C GLN A 27 -13.15 -2.72 -5.59
N THR A 28 -14.13 -3.40 -6.18
CA THR A 28 -15.37 -3.70 -5.46
C THR A 28 -15.21 -4.82 -4.44
N PHE A 29 -14.26 -5.71 -4.65
CA PHE A 29 -14.04 -6.82 -3.72
C PHE A 29 -13.44 -6.27 -2.43
N LYS A 30 -14.09 -6.54 -1.30
CA LYS A 30 -13.70 -5.91 -0.04
C LYS A 30 -12.94 -6.81 0.91
N ASP A 31 -12.88 -8.08 0.62
CA ASP A 31 -12.26 -9.06 1.50
C ASP A 31 -10.78 -9.19 1.19
N ILE A 32 -10.09 -8.05 1.13
CA ILE A 32 -8.69 -7.96 0.73
C ILE A 32 -7.87 -7.31 1.84
N GLU A 33 -6.71 -7.88 2.09
CA GLU A 33 -5.69 -7.32 2.96
C GLU A 33 -4.53 -6.87 2.08
N TYR A 34 -4.08 -5.63 2.27
CA TYR A 34 -3.00 -5.04 1.47
C TYR A 34 -1.74 -4.94 2.32
N ILE A 35 -0.67 -5.59 1.90
CA ILE A 35 0.59 -5.57 2.63
C ILE A 35 1.63 -4.87 1.77
N PHE A 36 1.95 -3.64 2.14
CA PHE A 36 2.96 -2.85 1.43
C PHE A 36 4.29 -3.04 2.12
N VAL A 37 5.25 -3.61 1.41
CA VAL A 37 6.57 -3.89 1.96
C VAL A 37 7.51 -2.78 1.54
N ASN A 38 7.88 -1.92 2.50
CA ASN A 38 8.83 -0.87 2.26
C ASN A 38 10.24 -1.44 2.35
N ASP A 39 10.89 -1.58 1.21
CA ASP A 39 12.22 -2.19 1.12
C ASP A 39 13.30 -1.11 1.19
N ALA A 40 13.22 -0.28 2.22
CA ALA A 40 14.17 0.82 2.45
C ALA A 40 14.20 1.80 1.27
N THR A 41 13.00 2.16 0.78
CA THR A 41 12.94 3.05 -0.37
C THR A 41 13.48 4.44 -0.01
N PRO A 42 14.37 5.02 -0.85
CA PRO A 42 14.95 6.32 -0.56
C PRO A 42 14.08 7.50 -1.00
N ASP A 43 12.99 7.24 -1.71
CA ASP A 43 12.13 8.30 -2.23
C ASP A 43 10.91 8.51 -1.32
N ASN A 44 9.95 9.29 -1.77
CA ASN A 44 8.76 9.63 -0.99
C ASN A 44 7.60 8.64 -1.18
N SER A 45 7.89 7.43 -1.66
CA SER A 45 6.85 6.43 -1.92
C SER A 45 5.94 6.20 -0.71
N ILE A 46 6.52 6.07 0.47
CA ILE A 46 5.72 5.76 1.66
C ILE A 46 4.87 6.94 2.08
N ASP A 47 5.41 8.16 2.00
CA ASP A 47 4.62 9.35 2.34
C ASP A 47 3.41 9.48 1.42
N ILE A 48 3.61 9.24 0.13
CA ILE A 48 2.53 9.30 -0.84
C ILE A 48 1.51 8.20 -0.55
N LEU A 49 1.99 6.99 -0.27
CA LEU A 49 1.11 5.86 0.03
C LEU A 49 0.26 6.13 1.25
N GLU A 50 0.85 6.66 2.33
CA GLU A 50 0.11 6.94 3.55
C GLU A 50 -0.95 8.00 3.32
N LYS A 51 -0.65 8.97 2.48
CA LYS A 51 -1.65 9.99 2.13
C LYS A 51 -2.83 9.36 1.40
N VAL A 52 -2.54 8.47 0.45
CA VAL A 52 -3.61 7.79 -0.29
C VAL A 52 -4.44 6.93 0.65
N ILE A 53 -3.80 6.19 1.54
CA ILE A 53 -4.52 5.34 2.49
C ILE A 53 -5.48 6.17 3.34
N SER A 54 -5.06 7.37 3.73
CA SER A 54 -5.90 8.24 4.55
C SER A 54 -7.16 8.70 3.83
N GLU A 55 -7.16 8.63 2.49
CA GLU A 55 -8.32 9.01 1.69
C GLU A 55 -9.30 7.85 1.49
N TYR A 56 -8.95 6.65 1.95
CA TYR A 56 -9.79 5.47 1.82
C TYR A 56 -10.02 4.84 3.19
N PRO A 57 -10.80 5.51 4.06
CA PRO A 57 -10.96 5.02 5.43
C PRO A 57 -11.55 3.61 5.50
N GLU A 58 -12.34 3.20 4.51
CA GLU A 58 -12.92 1.87 4.51
C GLU A 58 -11.88 0.79 4.22
N ARG A 59 -10.71 1.16 3.69
CA ARG A 59 -9.62 0.22 3.44
C ARG A 59 -8.50 0.29 4.47
N LYS A 60 -8.50 1.36 5.26
CA LYS A 60 -7.36 1.65 6.15
C LYS A 60 -7.06 0.50 7.11
N ASN A 61 -8.08 -0.13 7.65
CA ASN A 61 -7.90 -1.20 8.62
C ASN A 61 -7.32 -2.46 8.00
N ASN A 62 -7.36 -2.56 6.68
CA ASN A 62 -6.82 -3.71 5.96
C ASN A 62 -5.51 -3.39 5.26
N CYS A 63 -4.91 -2.24 5.55
CA CYS A 63 -3.64 -1.84 4.96
C CYS A 63 -2.54 -1.95 6.00
N PHE A 64 -1.46 -2.62 5.64
CA PHE A 64 -0.32 -2.83 6.51
C PHE A 64 0.95 -2.41 5.79
N VAL A 65 1.77 -1.61 6.45
CA VAL A 65 3.06 -1.20 5.90
C VAL A 65 4.16 -1.86 6.73
N VAL A 66 4.92 -2.73 6.09
CA VAL A 66 6.02 -3.45 6.73
C VAL A 66 7.32 -2.83 6.27
N ASN A 67 8.14 -2.43 7.22
CA ASN A 67 9.41 -1.77 6.89
C ASN A 67 10.56 -2.73 7.05
N HIS A 68 11.35 -2.91 5.97
CA HIS A 68 12.61 -3.61 6.02
C HIS A 68 13.73 -2.60 6.30
N ALA A 69 14.61 -2.92 7.23
CA ALA A 69 15.69 -2.02 7.59
C ALA A 69 16.72 -1.89 6.46
N LYS A 70 16.81 -2.90 5.63
CA LYS A 70 17.73 -2.90 4.48
C LYS A 70 17.24 -3.89 3.44
N ASN A 71 17.62 -3.62 2.22
CA ASN A 71 17.26 -4.49 1.10
C ASN A 71 18.46 -5.28 0.61
#